data_42bbaa9841a0a97fc166ee92f9496b2e
#
_entry.id   42bbaa9841a0a97fc166ee92f9496b2e
#
_cell.length_a   1.000
_cell.length_b   1.000
_cell.length_c   1.000
_cell.angle_alpha   90.00
_cell.angle_beta   90.00
_cell.angle_gamma   90.00
#
_symmetry.space_group_name_H-M   'P 1'
#
loop_
_entity.id
_entity.type
_entity.pdbx_description
1 polymer ?
#
loop_
_entity_poly.entity_id
_entity_poly.type
_entity_poly.pdbx_seq_one_letter_code
_entity_poly.pdbx_strand_id
1 'polypeptide(L)' 'MTDTDKLNDAILESGIKIVAIAGKLGISRKGFYKKLNNETEFKASEIAAMQKILGLTNRKRDEIFLLK' A
#
# COMPACT_ATOMS: atom_id res chain seq x y z
N MET A 1 -0.94 -7.85 -8.63
CA MET A 1 -1.37 -6.53 -9.10
C MET A 1 -2.19 -5.85 -8.02
N THR A 2 -2.12 -4.54 -7.93
CA THR A 2 -2.80 -3.77 -6.89
C THR A 2 -3.97 -2.99 -7.49
N ASP A 3 -5.10 -2.95 -6.77
CA ASP A 3 -6.19 -2.04 -7.12
C ASP A 3 -5.79 -0.63 -6.66
N THR A 4 -5.21 0.12 -7.58
CA THR A 4 -4.63 1.43 -7.30
C THR A 4 -5.66 2.43 -6.74
N ASP A 5 -6.88 2.40 -7.27
CA ASP A 5 -7.92 3.31 -6.81
C ASP A 5 -8.29 3.04 -5.35
N LYS A 6 -8.46 1.77 -5.00
CA LYS A 6 -8.76 1.40 -3.62
C LYS A 6 -7.60 1.72 -2.68
N LEU A 7 -6.37 1.52 -3.14
CA LEU A 7 -5.20 1.84 -2.32
C LEU A 7 -5.10 3.35 -2.10
N ASN A 8 -5.29 4.16 -3.15
CA ASN A 8 -5.29 5.61 -3.01
C ASN A 8 -6.35 6.09 -2.02
N ASP A 9 -7.55 5.52 -2.10
CA ASP A 9 -8.62 5.87 -1.16
C ASP A 9 -8.23 5.54 0.28
N ALA A 10 -7.65 4.37 0.50
CA ALA A 10 -7.21 3.96 1.83
C ALA A 10 -6.12 4.89 2.38
N ILE A 11 -5.18 5.29 1.53
CA ILE A 11 -4.12 6.23 1.91
C ILE A 11 -4.72 7.58 2.29
N LEU A 12 -5.64 8.10 1.48
CA LEU A 12 -6.31 9.37 1.77
C LEU A 12 -7.09 9.30 3.08
N GLU A 13 -7.83 8.24 3.29
CA GLU A 13 -8.61 8.05 4.53
C GLU A 13 -7.73 7.98 5.77
N SER A 14 -6.53 7.42 5.64
CA SER A 14 -5.59 7.29 6.76
C SER A 14 -5.03 8.63 7.21
N GLY A 15 -4.98 9.62 6.31
CA GLY A 15 -4.35 10.90 6.57
C GLY A 15 -2.83 10.82 6.66
N ILE A 16 -2.23 9.67 6.39
CA ILE A 16 -0.78 9.49 6.47
C ILE A 16 -0.16 9.85 5.13
N LYS A 17 0.92 10.63 5.17
CA LYS A 17 1.61 11.07 3.96
C LYS A 17 2.37 9.90 3.31
N ILE A 18 2.41 9.90 1.99
CA ILE A 18 3.11 8.86 1.22
C ILE A 18 4.58 8.76 1.62
N VAL A 19 5.25 9.88 1.87
CA VAL A 19 6.65 9.86 2.29
C VAL A 19 6.84 9.11 3.61
N ALA A 20 5.88 9.23 4.53
CA ALA A 20 5.93 8.51 5.80
C ALA A 20 5.68 7.01 5.60
N ILE A 21 4.75 6.65 4.73
CA ILE A 21 4.46 5.25 4.41
C ILE A 21 5.69 4.59 3.77
N ALA A 22 6.28 5.24 2.77
CA ALA A 22 7.47 4.72 2.10
C ALA A 22 8.62 4.53 3.09
N GLY A 23 8.83 5.51 3.98
CA GLY A 23 9.85 5.41 5.02
C GLY A 23 9.65 4.21 5.93
N LYS A 24 8.41 3.93 6.33
CA LYS A 24 8.10 2.78 7.17
C LYS A 24 8.31 1.46 6.45
N LEU A 25 8.14 1.45 5.13
CA LEU A 25 8.40 0.26 4.31
C LEU A 25 9.88 0.10 3.98
N GLY A 26 10.70 1.09 4.28
CA GLY A 26 12.12 1.06 3.98
C GLY A 26 12.43 1.23 2.50
N ILE A 27 11.57 1.89 1.76
CA ILE A 27 11.76 2.14 0.33
C ILE A 27 11.70 3.64 0.04
N SER A 28 12.24 4.04 -1.12
CA SER A 28 12.18 5.43 -1.55
C SER A 28 10.76 5.79 -1.98
N ARG A 29 10.47 7.10 -1.97
CA ARG A 29 9.18 7.59 -2.43
C ARG A 29 8.96 7.21 -3.90
N LYS A 30 10.00 7.30 -4.73
CA LYS A 30 9.93 6.90 -6.13
C LYS A 30 9.61 5.42 -6.28
N GLY A 31 10.23 4.57 -5.46
CA GLY A 31 9.95 3.13 -5.43
C GLY A 31 8.51 2.85 -5.03
N PHE A 32 7.99 3.59 -4.07
CA PHE A 32 6.59 3.45 -3.66
C PHE A 32 5.64 3.81 -4.80
N TYR A 33 5.89 4.91 -5.51
CA TYR A 33 5.03 5.31 -6.64
C TYR A 33 5.04 4.27 -7.76
N LYS A 34 6.18 3.63 -8.02
CA LYS A 34 6.25 2.55 -9.01
C LYS A 34 5.32 1.39 -8.63
N LYS A 35 5.31 1.02 -7.34
CA LYS A 35 4.43 -0.04 -6.85
C LYS A 35 2.96 0.40 -6.90
N LEU A 36 2.69 1.64 -6.52
CA LEU A 36 1.35 2.20 -6.55
C LEU A 36 0.78 2.22 -7.97
N ASN A 37 1.63 2.44 -8.98
CA ASN A 37 1.23 2.49 -10.38
C ASN A 37 1.32 1.14 -11.10
N ASN A 38 1.53 0.06 -10.35
CA ASN A 38 1.64 -1.30 -10.88
C ASN A 38 2.84 -1.52 -11.81
N GLU A 39 3.87 -0.67 -11.72
CA GLU A 39 5.12 -0.89 -12.45
C GLU A 39 5.94 -1.99 -11.80
N THR A 40 5.85 -2.12 -10.49
CA THR A 40 6.43 -3.21 -9.71
C THR A 40 5.39 -3.70 -8.70
N GLU A 41 5.55 -4.94 -8.25
CA GLU A 41 4.61 -5.53 -7.28
C GLU A 41 5.02 -5.23 -5.85
N PHE A 42 4.02 -5.10 -4.96
CA PHE A 42 4.27 -5.08 -3.52
C PHE A 42 4.67 -6.48 -3.07
N LYS A 43 5.70 -6.54 -2.23
CA LYS A 43 6.12 -7.81 -1.61
C LYS A 43 5.15 -8.17 -0.49
N ALA A 44 5.08 -9.46 -0.15
CA ALA A 44 4.20 -9.93 0.93
C ALA A 44 4.49 -9.20 2.24
N SER A 45 5.76 -8.98 2.57
CA SER A 45 6.15 -8.24 3.77
C SER A 45 5.68 -6.79 3.74
N GLU A 46 5.69 -6.17 2.56
CA GLU A 46 5.23 -4.79 2.39
C GLU A 46 3.71 -4.70 2.54
N ILE A 47 2.99 -5.68 2.01
CA ILE A 47 1.52 -5.76 2.16
C ILE A 47 1.15 -5.88 3.63
N ALA A 48 1.83 -6.74 4.37
CA ALA A 48 1.60 -6.89 5.80
C ALA A 48 1.86 -5.60 6.56
N ALA A 49 2.95 -4.90 6.22
CA ALA A 49 3.28 -3.61 6.82
C ALA A 49 2.22 -2.55 6.48
N MET A 50 1.79 -2.49 5.21
CA MET A 50 0.74 -1.57 4.78
C MET A 50 -0.56 -1.80 5.54
N GLN A 51 -0.92 -3.06 5.77
CA GLN A 51 -2.11 -3.39 6.53
C GLN A 51 -2.07 -2.75 7.93
N LYS A 52 -0.92 -2.83 8.59
CA LYS A 52 -0.73 -2.23 9.91
C LYS A 52 -0.76 -0.71 9.85
N ILE A 53 0.00 -0.13 8.92
CA ILE A 53 0.14 1.32 8.78
C ILE A 53 -1.21 1.96 8.50
N LEU A 54 -1.99 1.39 7.61
CA LEU A 54 -3.28 1.94 7.18
C LEU A 54 -4.46 1.43 8.01
N GLY A 55 -4.23 0.50 8.93
CA GLY A 55 -5.29 -0.05 9.77
C GLY A 55 -6.32 -0.86 8.98
N LEU A 56 -5.89 -1.61 7.99
CA LEU A 56 -6.78 -2.37 7.12
C LEU A 56 -7.22 -3.68 7.76
N THR A 57 -8.50 -4.03 7.57
CA THR A 57 -8.97 -5.39 7.87
C THR A 57 -8.37 -6.37 6.87
N ASN A 58 -8.40 -7.65 7.18
CA ASN A 58 -7.95 -8.68 6.26
C ASN A 58 -8.71 -8.62 4.94
N ARG A 59 -10.01 -8.41 5.02
CA ARG A 59 -10.88 -8.28 3.84
C ARG A 59 -10.46 -7.10 2.98
N LYS A 60 -10.25 -5.93 3.59
CA LYS A 60 -9.88 -4.72 2.86
C LYS A 60 -8.51 -4.88 2.22
N ARG A 61 -7.55 -5.45 2.95
CA ARG A 61 -6.24 -5.78 2.41
C ARG A 61 -6.35 -6.65 1.15
N ASP A 62 -7.15 -7.71 1.23
CA ASP A 62 -7.30 -8.64 0.11
C ASP A 62 -7.94 -7.96 -1.09
N GLU A 63 -8.90 -7.06 -0.87
CA GLU A 63 -9.54 -6.29 -1.94
C GLU A 63 -8.54 -5.35 -2.63
N ILE A 64 -7.73 -4.65 -1.84
CA ILE A 64 -6.76 -3.67 -2.37
C ILE A 64 -5.67 -4.35 -3.15
N PHE A 65 -5.10 -5.41 -2.61
CA PHE A 65 -3.94 -6.08 -3.21
C PHE A 65 -4.33 -7.28 -4.06
N LEU A 66 -5.64 -7.46 -4.31
CA LEU A 66 -6.21 -8.50 -5.17
C LEU A 66 -5.78 -9.91 -4.74
N LEU A 67 -5.71 -10.13 -3.44
CA LEU A 67 -5.40 -11.44 -2.86
C LEU A 67 -6.68 -12.27 -2.75
N LYS A 68 -6.52 -13.57 -2.90
CA LYS A 68 -7.65 -14.48 -2.78
C LYS A 68 -7.60 -15.26 -1.48
#